data_b98ea815277cac4acab51107886324e5
#
_entry.id   b98ea815277cac4acab51107886324e5
#
_cell.length_a   1.000
_cell.length_b   1.000
_cell.length_c   1.000
_cell.angle_alpha   90.00
_cell.angle_beta   90.00
_cell.angle_gamma   90.00
#
_symmetry.space_group_name_H-M   'P 1'
#
loop_
_entity.id
_entity.type
_entity.pdbx_description
1 polymer ?
#
loop_
_entity_poly.entity_id
_entity_poly.type
_entity_poly.pdbx_seq_one_letter_code
_entity_poly.pdbx_strand_id
1 'polypeptide(L)'
;MSFLPLKVNGQCVADDETLFAHMDAAIARGFAQVKQAESEKTGSILLVASAPSVRGQIKLIKKMQAAGAPVVAIKGAHDWLIDNGVIPDYALAIDPQEHRIAFYKPHKAVKYMIASQCHPAMFDNLAGCDVTLWHPYLTKGQNRPKNSMLIGGGTTSGLRAMSLFYVLGWRQFELFGYDSCNDGEMLRVNGDGLKDGDSLIEVRIDLDGETFYCNTAMALQAEHFQTYYDYLPDAVFHGHGRGLIQAIINKRQQNMMELGGILDVKTDLNNRTSFIHWGDKNAASWRYRAKIPAGDWASQNDLTADTLVFAKPQAHELMEMARAKARGARVIVDFCDDHFDWTHYAEALRIADVVTCPTQEMAKRIKALGKDAVVIPDPFEYDQMPPHCNGVNLLWYGHAVNKESLRRILPDIEHYPLRVVSNFGGSIPWSHETMLEEFARADIVVIPATDTYKSPNRAIEATRQGCFVVAEPHPALEGFPGIWIGNIKEGIEWTTQRNVSSNILAAQQFVMEKYSPQIVIDAWKTITKRPTTLDAAKSIGTAG
;
A
#
# COMPACT_ATOMS: atom_id res chain seq x y z
N MET A 1 8.11 13.08 8.11
CA MET A 1 8.20 13.17 9.59
C MET A 1 6.85 13.59 10.15
N SER A 2 6.38 12.95 11.22
CA SER A 2 5.15 13.38 11.90
C SER A 2 5.43 14.64 12.70
N PHE A 3 4.62 15.68 12.53
CA PHE A 3 4.69 16.91 13.33
C PHE A 3 3.87 16.79 14.61
N LEU A 4 2.97 15.81 14.68
CA LEU A 4 2.09 15.62 15.81
C LEU A 4 2.67 14.58 16.78
N PRO A 5 2.77 14.90 18.07
CA PRO A 5 3.39 14.03 19.06
C PRO A 5 2.50 12.87 19.53
N LEU A 6 1.25 12.78 19.06
CA LEU A 6 0.24 11.83 19.53
C LEU A 6 -0.07 10.77 18.49
N LYS A 7 -0.19 9.50 18.94
CA LYS A 7 -0.84 8.42 18.21
C LYS A 7 -2.21 8.16 18.80
N VAL A 8 -3.25 8.30 17.99
CA VAL A 8 -4.65 8.10 18.40
C VAL A 8 -5.20 6.85 17.71
N ASN A 9 -5.79 5.95 18.48
CA ASN A 9 -6.48 4.77 17.95
C ASN A 9 -7.96 5.08 17.72
N GLY A 10 -8.41 5.04 16.46
CA GLY A 10 -9.82 5.17 16.10
C GLY A 10 -10.52 3.82 16.03
N GLN A 11 -11.79 3.75 16.43
CA GLN A 11 -12.64 2.59 16.24
C GLN A 11 -13.66 2.88 15.15
N CYS A 12 -14.02 1.84 14.36
CA CYS A 12 -15.13 1.93 13.42
C CYS A 12 -16.45 1.99 14.20
N VAL A 13 -17.41 2.77 13.72
CA VAL A 13 -18.74 2.95 14.33
C VAL A 13 -19.71 1.78 14.08
N ALA A 14 -19.31 0.78 13.29
CA ALA A 14 -20.03 -0.45 13.02
C ALA A 14 -19.05 -1.63 12.98
N ASP A 15 -19.54 -2.82 13.33
CA ASP A 15 -18.79 -4.06 13.21
C ASP A 15 -18.65 -4.51 11.75
N ASP A 16 -17.72 -5.44 11.50
CA ASP A 16 -17.42 -5.92 10.16
C ASP A 16 -18.62 -6.63 9.51
N GLU A 17 -19.45 -7.35 10.29
CA GLU A 17 -20.62 -8.07 9.79
C GLU A 17 -21.67 -7.09 9.26
N THR A 18 -21.98 -6.05 10.02
CA THR A 18 -22.86 -4.97 9.58
C THR A 18 -22.33 -4.27 8.32
N LEU A 19 -21.04 -3.97 8.27
CA LEU A 19 -20.43 -3.32 7.09
C LEU A 19 -20.53 -4.21 5.85
N PHE A 20 -20.26 -5.50 5.98
CA PHE A 20 -20.35 -6.44 4.85
C PHE A 20 -21.79 -6.64 4.38
N ALA A 21 -22.76 -6.71 5.29
CA ALA A 21 -24.17 -6.77 4.94
C ALA A 21 -24.64 -5.53 4.16
N HIS A 22 -24.21 -4.33 4.57
CA HIS A 22 -24.47 -3.11 3.83
C HIS A 22 -23.83 -3.11 2.44
N MET A 23 -22.58 -3.58 2.34
CA MET A 23 -21.88 -3.69 1.05
C MET A 23 -22.60 -4.63 0.09
N ASP A 24 -23.01 -5.79 0.55
CA ASP A 24 -23.75 -6.76 -0.28
C ASP A 24 -25.08 -6.18 -0.76
N ALA A 25 -25.82 -5.51 0.13
CA ALA A 25 -27.06 -4.83 -0.23
C ALA A 25 -26.86 -3.69 -1.23
N ALA A 26 -25.77 -2.92 -1.11
CA ALA A 26 -25.43 -1.86 -2.05
C ALA A 26 -25.03 -2.41 -3.43
N ILE A 27 -24.22 -3.47 -3.46
CA ILE A 27 -23.77 -4.14 -4.70
C ILE A 27 -24.97 -4.72 -5.46
N ALA A 28 -25.91 -5.35 -4.74
CA ALA A 28 -27.11 -5.95 -5.34
C ALA A 28 -28.01 -4.93 -6.08
N ARG A 29 -27.88 -3.62 -5.78
CA ARG A 29 -28.63 -2.56 -6.45
C ARG A 29 -28.13 -2.23 -7.86
N GLY A 30 -26.94 -2.67 -8.27
CA GLY A 30 -26.42 -2.55 -9.63
C GLY A 30 -26.03 -1.13 -10.06
N PHE A 31 -25.70 -0.23 -9.13
CA PHE A 31 -25.24 1.12 -9.45
C PHE A 31 -23.93 1.11 -10.26
N ALA A 32 -23.71 2.18 -11.03
CA ALA A 32 -22.41 2.44 -11.66
C ALA A 32 -21.30 2.46 -10.61
N GLN A 33 -20.13 1.88 -10.95
CA GLN A 33 -18.98 1.77 -10.06
C GLN A 33 -17.96 2.85 -10.40
N VAL A 34 -17.25 3.36 -9.39
CA VAL A 34 -16.07 4.21 -9.59
C VAL A 34 -15.00 3.42 -10.34
N LYS A 35 -14.40 4.07 -11.35
CA LYS A 35 -13.24 3.59 -12.10
C LYS A 35 -12.11 4.61 -11.99
N GLN A 36 -10.88 4.15 -12.07
CA GLN A 36 -9.73 5.03 -12.17
C GLN A 36 -9.82 5.88 -13.44
N ALA A 37 -9.49 7.15 -13.33
CA ALA A 37 -9.40 8.01 -14.51
C ALA A 37 -8.24 7.58 -15.41
N GLU A 38 -8.45 7.61 -16.71
CA GLU A 38 -7.43 7.29 -17.72
C GLU A 38 -6.39 8.41 -17.86
N SER A 39 -6.74 9.62 -17.48
CA SER A 39 -5.86 10.81 -17.53
C SER A 39 -6.13 11.76 -16.36
N GLU A 40 -5.14 12.60 -16.07
CA GLU A 40 -5.28 13.64 -15.06
C GLU A 40 -6.24 14.73 -15.55
N LYS A 41 -6.99 15.29 -14.61
CA LYS A 41 -7.89 16.41 -14.83
C LYS A 41 -7.16 17.73 -14.60
N THR A 42 -7.45 18.71 -15.42
CA THR A 42 -6.91 20.07 -15.31
C THR A 42 -7.74 20.92 -14.33
N GLY A 43 -7.06 21.83 -13.63
CA GLY A 43 -7.71 22.73 -12.66
C GLY A 43 -7.90 22.11 -11.28
N SER A 44 -8.58 22.86 -10.41
CA SER A 44 -8.83 22.50 -9.02
C SER A 44 -10.21 21.89 -8.82
N ILE A 45 -10.34 21.05 -7.78
CA ILE A 45 -11.63 20.58 -7.24
C ILE A 45 -11.80 21.09 -5.81
N LEU A 46 -13.00 21.56 -5.48
CA LEU A 46 -13.32 22.07 -4.15
C LEU A 46 -13.90 20.95 -3.29
N LEU A 47 -13.18 20.58 -2.23
CA LEU A 47 -13.68 19.64 -1.22
C LEU A 47 -14.23 20.45 -0.04
N VAL A 48 -15.54 20.43 0.14
CA VAL A 48 -16.22 21.24 1.15
C VAL A 48 -16.74 20.34 2.26
N ALA A 49 -16.09 20.40 3.42
CA ALA A 49 -16.50 19.75 4.66
C ALA A 49 -17.28 20.73 5.56
N SER A 50 -17.74 20.26 6.72
CA SER A 50 -18.70 20.99 7.54
C SER A 50 -18.11 21.69 8.78
N ALA A 51 -16.79 21.86 8.88
CA ALA A 51 -16.21 22.60 10.00
C ALA A 51 -16.53 24.11 9.93
N PRO A 52 -16.55 24.82 11.06
CA PRO A 52 -17.11 26.17 11.15
C PRO A 52 -16.48 27.22 10.22
N SER A 53 -15.18 27.11 9.92
CA SER A 53 -14.47 28.09 9.08
C SER A 53 -15.08 28.25 7.68
N VAL A 54 -15.80 27.23 7.18
CA VAL A 54 -16.39 27.29 5.85
C VAL A 54 -17.48 28.39 5.71
N ARG A 55 -18.09 28.82 6.83
CA ARG A 55 -19.11 29.90 6.81
C ARG A 55 -18.60 31.17 6.16
N GLY A 56 -17.39 31.56 6.49
CA GLY A 56 -16.75 32.76 5.94
C GLY A 56 -16.34 32.63 4.46
N GLN A 57 -16.37 31.42 3.90
CA GLN A 57 -15.80 31.11 2.58
C GLN A 57 -16.84 30.96 1.47
N ILE A 58 -18.14 31.07 1.77
CA ILE A 58 -19.20 30.81 0.78
C ILE A 58 -19.08 31.69 -0.49
N LYS A 59 -18.63 32.94 -0.37
CA LYS A 59 -18.42 33.82 -1.52
C LYS A 59 -17.27 33.34 -2.41
N LEU A 60 -16.20 32.81 -1.80
CA LEU A 60 -15.06 32.25 -2.52
C LEU A 60 -15.46 30.95 -3.24
N ILE A 61 -16.19 30.05 -2.55
CA ILE A 61 -16.70 28.81 -3.14
C ILE A 61 -17.54 29.12 -4.39
N LYS A 62 -18.50 30.07 -4.29
CA LYS A 62 -19.30 30.52 -5.43
C LYS A 62 -18.46 31.05 -6.59
N LYS A 63 -17.46 31.88 -6.27
CA LYS A 63 -16.56 32.46 -7.28
C LYS A 63 -15.78 31.35 -8.01
N MET A 64 -15.24 30.38 -7.27
CA MET A 64 -14.44 29.29 -7.86
C MET A 64 -15.33 28.33 -8.67
N GLN A 65 -16.54 28.00 -8.18
CA GLN A 65 -17.52 27.22 -8.95
C GLN A 65 -17.91 27.91 -10.25
N ALA A 66 -18.17 29.20 -10.20
CA ALA A 66 -18.47 30.01 -11.40
C ALA A 66 -17.30 30.08 -12.39
N ALA A 67 -16.06 29.90 -11.91
CA ALA A 67 -14.86 29.77 -12.74
C ALA A 67 -14.64 28.35 -13.29
N GLY A 68 -15.56 27.39 -13.01
CA GLY A 68 -15.53 26.03 -13.55
C GLY A 68 -14.91 24.98 -12.62
N ALA A 69 -14.56 25.32 -11.38
CA ALA A 69 -14.07 24.34 -10.42
C ALA A 69 -15.24 23.56 -9.79
N PRO A 70 -15.31 22.22 -9.94
CA PRO A 70 -16.42 21.45 -9.38
C PRO A 70 -16.37 21.41 -7.85
N VAL A 71 -17.55 21.41 -7.23
CA VAL A 71 -17.76 21.41 -5.78
C VAL A 71 -18.18 20.01 -5.32
N VAL A 72 -17.49 19.47 -4.32
CA VAL A 72 -17.81 18.22 -3.64
C VAL A 72 -18.34 18.53 -2.24
N ALA A 73 -19.57 18.25 -1.97
CA ALA A 73 -20.15 18.33 -0.64
C ALA A 73 -19.86 17.07 0.19
N ILE A 74 -19.37 17.24 1.42
CA ILE A 74 -19.01 16.16 2.31
C ILE A 74 -19.89 16.19 3.55
N LYS A 75 -20.71 15.16 3.74
CA LYS A 75 -21.64 15.04 4.88
C LYS A 75 -22.52 16.29 5.06
N GLY A 76 -22.50 16.89 6.26
CA GLY A 76 -23.32 18.05 6.64
C GLY A 76 -23.08 19.33 5.84
N ALA A 77 -22.08 19.37 4.97
CA ALA A 77 -21.91 20.48 4.03
C ALA A 77 -22.93 20.44 2.86
N HIS A 78 -23.55 19.29 2.57
CA HIS A 78 -24.44 19.13 1.42
C HIS A 78 -25.64 20.10 1.47
N ASP A 79 -26.51 19.93 2.45
CA ASP A 79 -27.73 20.77 2.57
C ASP A 79 -27.36 22.23 2.84
N TRP A 80 -26.30 22.44 3.66
CA TRP A 80 -25.81 23.79 3.96
C TRP A 80 -25.36 24.55 2.70
N LEU A 81 -24.66 23.90 1.77
CA LEU A 81 -24.26 24.51 0.49
C LEU A 81 -25.49 24.88 -0.35
N ILE A 82 -26.45 23.96 -0.47
CA ILE A 82 -27.70 24.20 -1.23
C ILE A 82 -28.49 25.38 -0.61
N ASP A 83 -28.67 25.39 0.71
CA ASP A 83 -29.34 26.46 1.43
C ASP A 83 -28.64 27.82 1.28
N ASN A 84 -27.32 27.82 1.01
CA ASN A 84 -26.54 29.02 0.70
C ASN A 84 -26.37 29.30 -0.80
N GLY A 85 -27.14 28.63 -1.67
CA GLY A 85 -27.21 28.87 -3.10
C GLY A 85 -25.96 28.37 -3.87
N VAL A 86 -25.36 27.29 -3.40
CA VAL A 86 -24.33 26.50 -4.09
C VAL A 86 -24.85 25.09 -4.29
N ILE A 87 -25.18 24.72 -5.52
CA ILE A 87 -25.51 23.33 -5.85
C ILE A 87 -24.20 22.60 -6.10
N PRO A 88 -23.81 21.61 -5.25
CA PRO A 88 -22.58 20.89 -5.46
C PRO A 88 -22.67 19.97 -6.68
N ASP A 89 -21.58 19.81 -7.39
CA ASP A 89 -21.48 18.88 -8.53
C ASP A 89 -21.48 17.42 -8.03
N TYR A 90 -20.85 17.20 -6.86
CA TYR A 90 -20.76 15.90 -6.21
C TYR A 90 -21.16 15.99 -4.74
N ALA A 91 -21.73 14.91 -4.23
CA ALA A 91 -21.92 14.71 -2.79
C ALA A 91 -21.34 13.36 -2.36
N LEU A 92 -20.57 13.32 -1.27
CA LEU A 92 -19.88 12.12 -0.81
C LEU A 92 -20.44 11.65 0.54
N ALA A 93 -20.78 10.35 0.63
CA ALA A 93 -21.12 9.67 1.86
C ALA A 93 -20.29 8.39 2.05
N ILE A 94 -19.92 8.10 3.31
CA ILE A 94 -19.20 6.88 3.69
C ILE A 94 -19.75 6.24 4.99
N ASP A 95 -20.53 6.99 5.75
CA ASP A 95 -20.92 6.61 7.10
C ASP A 95 -21.98 5.49 7.08
N PRO A 96 -21.79 4.35 7.79
CA PRO A 96 -22.75 3.27 7.81
C PRO A 96 -23.98 3.55 8.70
N GLN A 97 -24.01 4.64 9.46
CA GLN A 97 -25.09 4.97 10.38
C GLN A 97 -26.31 5.56 9.67
N GLU A 98 -27.49 5.00 9.96
CA GLU A 98 -28.76 5.41 9.34
C GLU A 98 -29.07 6.90 9.54
N HIS A 99 -28.90 7.44 10.74
CA HIS A 99 -29.22 8.84 11.05
C HIS A 99 -28.42 9.85 10.23
N ARG A 100 -27.37 9.45 9.53
CA ARG A 100 -26.58 10.32 8.64
C ARG A 100 -27.30 10.64 7.33
N ILE A 101 -28.38 9.94 7.01
CA ILE A 101 -29.23 10.22 5.85
C ILE A 101 -29.81 11.64 5.92
N ALA A 102 -30.09 12.13 7.14
CA ALA A 102 -30.60 13.46 7.39
C ALA A 102 -29.72 14.61 6.86
N PHE A 103 -28.48 14.35 6.46
CA PHE A 103 -27.57 15.35 5.87
C PHE A 103 -27.74 15.52 4.35
N TYR A 104 -28.59 14.72 3.73
CA TYR A 104 -28.69 14.65 2.27
C TYR A 104 -30.18 14.78 1.83
N LYS A 105 -30.63 16.00 1.63
CA LYS A 105 -31.89 16.24 0.91
C LYS A 105 -31.65 15.98 -0.58
N PRO A 106 -32.32 14.98 -1.18
CA PRO A 106 -32.05 14.60 -2.56
C PRO A 106 -32.14 15.75 -3.55
N HIS A 107 -31.14 15.94 -4.40
CA HIS A 107 -31.16 16.98 -5.43
C HIS A 107 -30.71 16.39 -6.78
N LYS A 108 -31.55 16.50 -7.82
CA LYS A 108 -31.33 15.81 -9.12
C LYS A 108 -30.09 16.27 -9.89
N ALA A 109 -29.60 17.48 -9.64
CA ALA A 109 -28.40 18.00 -10.30
C ALA A 109 -27.10 17.55 -9.62
N VAL A 110 -27.17 16.86 -8.48
CA VAL A 110 -26.00 16.40 -7.72
C VAL A 110 -25.70 14.95 -8.06
N LYS A 111 -24.43 14.65 -8.34
CA LYS A 111 -23.92 13.28 -8.47
C LYS A 111 -23.47 12.74 -7.12
N TYR A 112 -24.13 11.70 -6.65
CA TYR A 112 -23.90 11.12 -5.34
C TYR A 112 -22.85 10.01 -5.38
N MET A 113 -21.70 10.25 -4.78
CA MET A 113 -20.60 9.28 -4.62
C MET A 113 -20.78 8.56 -3.28
N ILE A 114 -21.46 7.42 -3.29
CA ILE A 114 -21.88 6.70 -2.08
C ILE A 114 -21.03 5.48 -1.85
N ALA A 115 -20.44 5.37 -0.65
CA ALA A 115 -19.67 4.18 -0.28
C ALA A 115 -20.58 2.97 -0.10
N SER A 116 -20.10 1.80 -0.54
CA SER A 116 -20.87 0.55 -0.43
C SER A 116 -21.23 0.18 1.01
N GLN A 117 -20.47 0.63 2.00
CA GLN A 117 -20.75 0.42 3.42
C GLN A 117 -21.83 1.33 4.02
N CYS A 118 -22.34 2.31 3.27
CA CYS A 118 -23.43 3.15 3.77
C CYS A 118 -24.69 2.34 4.05
N HIS A 119 -25.48 2.79 5.04
CA HIS A 119 -26.74 2.15 5.38
C HIS A 119 -27.66 2.03 4.15
N PRO A 120 -28.35 0.89 3.92
CA PRO A 120 -29.19 0.68 2.74
C PRO A 120 -30.23 1.78 2.50
N ALA A 121 -30.83 2.35 3.55
CA ALA A 121 -31.78 3.45 3.46
C ALA A 121 -31.20 4.74 2.85
N MET A 122 -29.86 4.92 2.81
CA MET A 122 -29.23 6.03 2.08
C MET A 122 -29.53 5.94 0.59
N PHE A 123 -29.46 4.75 0.03
CA PHE A 123 -29.76 4.51 -1.39
C PHE A 123 -31.26 4.67 -1.69
N ASP A 124 -32.12 4.31 -0.74
CA ASP A 124 -33.57 4.51 -0.86
C ASP A 124 -33.92 6.00 -0.83
N ASN A 125 -33.28 6.77 0.06
CA ASN A 125 -33.42 8.23 0.12
C ASN A 125 -33.00 8.91 -1.20
N LEU A 126 -31.99 8.39 -1.88
CA LEU A 126 -31.45 8.93 -3.13
C LEU A 126 -32.12 8.34 -4.38
N ALA A 127 -33.28 7.67 -4.25
CA ALA A 127 -33.98 7.08 -5.38
C ALA A 127 -34.27 8.12 -6.47
N GLY A 128 -33.89 7.82 -7.71
CA GLY A 128 -34.04 8.73 -8.85
C GLY A 128 -32.98 9.82 -8.99
N CYS A 129 -31.96 9.83 -8.13
CA CYS A 129 -30.76 10.65 -8.28
C CYS A 129 -29.63 9.88 -9.01
N ASP A 130 -28.61 10.60 -9.51
CA ASP A 130 -27.39 9.99 -10.08
C ASP A 130 -26.50 9.48 -8.95
N VAL A 131 -26.47 8.15 -8.75
CA VAL A 131 -25.67 7.49 -7.72
C VAL A 131 -24.56 6.69 -8.37
N THR A 132 -23.32 6.93 -7.94
CA THR A 132 -22.14 6.12 -8.27
C THR A 132 -21.61 5.47 -7.00
N LEU A 133 -21.48 4.15 -7.03
CA LEU A 133 -20.99 3.35 -5.91
C LEU A 133 -19.46 3.30 -5.91
N TRP A 134 -18.87 3.41 -4.73
CA TRP A 134 -17.43 3.19 -4.53
C TRP A 134 -17.18 2.31 -3.31
N HIS A 135 -16.04 1.62 -3.27
CA HIS A 135 -15.73 0.66 -2.23
C HIS A 135 -14.59 1.17 -1.35
N PRO A 136 -14.82 1.43 -0.05
CA PRO A 136 -13.74 1.76 0.87
C PRO A 136 -12.87 0.53 1.12
N TYR A 137 -11.55 0.73 1.24
CA TYR A 137 -10.65 -0.32 1.70
C TYR A 137 -10.91 -0.61 3.19
N LEU A 138 -11.14 -1.86 3.51
CA LEU A 138 -11.20 -2.41 4.87
C LEU A 138 -10.06 -3.41 5.05
N THR A 139 -9.58 -3.54 6.29
CA THR A 139 -8.44 -4.41 6.63
C THR A 139 -8.74 -5.90 6.49
N LYS A 140 -10.00 -6.28 6.46
CA LYS A 140 -10.47 -7.65 6.23
C LYS A 140 -11.09 -7.80 4.85
N GLY A 141 -11.08 -9.05 4.34
CA GLY A 141 -11.70 -9.39 3.07
C GLY A 141 -13.15 -8.90 2.98
N GLN A 142 -13.52 -8.32 1.87
CA GLN A 142 -14.86 -7.81 1.60
C GLN A 142 -15.34 -8.28 0.23
N ASN A 143 -16.63 -8.56 0.11
CA ASN A 143 -17.26 -8.83 -1.17
C ASN A 143 -17.30 -7.54 -2.00
N ARG A 144 -16.97 -7.66 -3.27
CA ARG A 144 -17.05 -6.57 -4.25
C ARG A 144 -17.17 -7.15 -5.65
N PRO A 145 -17.71 -6.41 -6.62
CA PRO A 145 -17.69 -6.84 -8.01
C PRO A 145 -16.26 -7.05 -8.50
N LYS A 146 -16.07 -8.03 -9.37
CA LYS A 146 -14.78 -8.30 -10.00
C LYS A 146 -14.27 -7.02 -10.70
N ASN A 147 -13.00 -6.67 -10.49
CA ASN A 147 -12.36 -5.45 -10.99
C ASN A 147 -12.85 -4.12 -10.36
N SER A 148 -13.55 -4.15 -9.24
CA SER A 148 -13.86 -2.93 -8.48
C SER A 148 -12.62 -2.41 -7.77
N MET A 149 -12.46 -1.08 -7.79
CA MET A 149 -11.36 -0.41 -7.10
C MET A 149 -11.69 -0.21 -5.62
N LEU A 150 -10.71 -0.47 -4.75
CA LEU A 150 -10.79 -0.14 -3.33
C LEU A 150 -10.13 1.21 -3.06
N ILE A 151 -10.88 2.11 -2.42
CA ILE A 151 -10.39 3.45 -2.06
C ILE A 151 -9.88 3.42 -0.63
N GLY A 152 -8.57 3.55 -0.49
CA GLY A 152 -7.90 3.70 0.80
C GLY A 152 -8.07 5.10 1.40
N GLY A 153 -7.45 5.35 2.52
CA GLY A 153 -7.26 6.68 3.12
C GLY A 153 -8.13 6.99 4.32
N GLY A 154 -7.50 7.40 5.38
CA GLY A 154 -8.04 7.98 6.61
C GLY A 154 -9.37 7.47 7.17
N THR A 155 -9.68 7.89 8.37
CA THR A 155 -10.90 7.48 9.09
C THR A 155 -12.10 8.39 8.83
N THR A 156 -11.93 9.52 8.15
CA THR A 156 -13.00 10.50 7.95
C THR A 156 -13.45 10.60 6.50
N SER A 157 -14.68 11.04 6.29
CA SER A 157 -15.23 11.30 4.96
C SER A 157 -14.41 12.33 4.17
N GLY A 158 -13.86 13.34 4.85
CA GLY A 158 -13.01 14.35 4.23
C GLY A 158 -11.72 13.76 3.66
N LEU A 159 -11.04 12.92 4.42
CA LEU A 159 -9.83 12.27 3.95
C LEU A 159 -10.11 11.29 2.81
N ARG A 160 -11.21 10.52 2.90
CA ARG A 160 -11.61 9.61 1.82
C ARG A 160 -11.99 10.35 0.53
N ALA A 161 -12.54 11.58 0.64
CA ALA A 161 -12.82 12.41 -0.52
C ALA A 161 -11.53 12.74 -1.29
N MET A 162 -10.45 13.08 -0.59
CA MET A 162 -9.15 13.34 -1.23
C MET A 162 -8.71 12.16 -2.08
N SER A 163 -8.71 10.93 -1.52
CA SER A 163 -8.34 9.71 -2.29
C SER A 163 -9.25 9.42 -3.45
N LEU A 164 -10.56 9.50 -3.21
CA LEU A 164 -11.53 9.19 -4.24
C LEU A 164 -11.35 10.12 -5.45
N PHE A 165 -11.23 11.42 -5.19
CA PHE A 165 -11.09 12.39 -6.27
C PHE A 165 -9.68 12.39 -6.89
N TYR A 166 -8.65 11.99 -6.14
CA TYR A 166 -7.33 11.70 -6.70
C TYR A 166 -7.37 10.54 -7.71
N VAL A 167 -8.04 9.44 -7.37
CA VAL A 167 -8.27 8.30 -8.28
C VAL A 167 -9.10 8.72 -9.50
N LEU A 168 -10.01 9.68 -9.34
CA LEU A 168 -10.79 10.28 -10.43
C LEU A 168 -9.99 11.31 -11.26
N GLY A 169 -8.67 11.42 -11.03
CA GLY A 169 -7.73 12.19 -11.85
C GLY A 169 -7.42 13.59 -11.35
N TRP A 170 -7.99 14.04 -10.26
CA TRP A 170 -7.72 15.37 -9.72
C TRP A 170 -6.38 15.41 -8.98
N ARG A 171 -5.64 16.56 -9.13
CA ARG A 171 -4.36 16.79 -8.47
C ARG A 171 -4.33 18.10 -7.66
N GLN A 172 -5.22 19.04 -7.95
CA GLN A 172 -5.33 20.33 -7.25
C GLN A 172 -6.58 20.32 -6.37
N PHE A 173 -6.41 20.38 -5.05
CA PHE A 173 -7.48 20.27 -4.07
C PHE A 173 -7.61 21.55 -3.25
N GLU A 174 -8.78 22.18 -3.30
CA GLU A 174 -9.14 23.34 -2.50
C GLU A 174 -9.99 22.88 -1.32
N LEU A 175 -9.45 22.97 -0.11
CA LEU A 175 -10.04 22.41 1.10
C LEU A 175 -10.79 23.49 1.90
N PHE A 176 -12.11 23.32 2.05
CA PHE A 176 -12.96 24.19 2.82
C PHE A 176 -13.59 23.45 3.99
N GLY A 177 -13.55 24.03 5.20
CA GLY A 177 -14.12 23.40 6.39
C GLY A 177 -13.37 22.14 6.86
N TYR A 178 -12.05 22.10 6.69
CA TYR A 178 -11.17 21.02 7.13
C TYR A 178 -10.35 21.43 8.37
N ASP A 179 -11.01 22.04 9.37
CA ASP A 179 -10.33 22.70 10.49
C ASP A 179 -9.59 21.71 11.39
N SER A 180 -10.18 20.56 11.67
CA SER A 180 -9.67 19.55 12.64
C SER A 180 -9.31 20.13 14.00
N CYS A 181 -9.95 21.20 14.40
CA CYS A 181 -9.88 21.82 15.72
C CYS A 181 -11.23 22.45 16.07
N ASN A 182 -11.37 22.82 17.35
CA ASN A 182 -12.54 23.49 17.92
C ASN A 182 -12.31 25.01 17.91
N ASP A 183 -13.33 25.77 17.52
CA ASP A 183 -13.30 27.25 17.62
C ASP A 183 -13.91 27.79 18.93
N GLY A 184 -14.33 26.89 19.84
CA GLY A 184 -14.94 27.23 21.12
C GLY A 184 -16.45 27.40 21.10
N GLU A 185 -17.07 27.51 19.91
CA GLU A 185 -18.51 27.81 19.80
C GLU A 185 -19.31 26.69 19.12
N MET A 186 -18.76 26.10 18.06
CA MET A 186 -19.49 25.13 17.22
C MET A 186 -18.57 24.03 16.67
N LEU A 187 -19.11 22.81 16.56
CA LEU A 187 -18.43 21.71 15.91
C LEU A 187 -18.65 21.66 14.38
N ARG A 188 -19.81 22.16 13.88
CA ARG A 188 -20.19 22.06 12.47
C ARG A 188 -21.15 23.17 12.05
N VAL A 189 -21.14 23.48 10.76
CA VAL A 189 -22.03 24.51 10.16
C VAL A 189 -23.51 24.16 10.18
N ASN A 190 -23.88 22.90 10.27
CA ASN A 190 -25.26 22.41 10.26
C ASN A 190 -25.95 22.44 11.64
N GLY A 191 -25.34 23.08 12.64
CA GLY A 191 -25.99 23.32 13.93
C GLY A 191 -25.72 22.29 15.03
N ASP A 192 -24.86 21.30 14.81
CA ASP A 192 -24.36 20.43 15.86
C ASP A 192 -23.43 21.25 16.79
N GLY A 193 -24.03 22.01 17.72
CA GLY A 193 -23.29 22.66 18.80
C GLY A 193 -22.66 21.64 19.73
N LEU A 194 -21.69 22.09 20.54
CA LEU A 194 -21.19 21.31 21.68
C LEU A 194 -22.39 21.01 22.60
N LYS A 195 -22.77 19.73 22.71
CA LYS A 195 -23.79 19.30 23.68
C LYS A 195 -23.13 19.25 25.04
N ASP A 196 -23.78 19.86 26.04
CA ASP A 196 -23.43 19.68 27.46
C ASP A 196 -23.40 18.18 27.76
N GLY A 197 -22.24 17.65 28.13
CA GLY A 197 -22.05 16.24 28.46
C GLY A 197 -21.22 15.42 27.48
N ASP A 198 -20.88 15.90 26.28
CA ASP A 198 -19.80 15.33 25.51
C ASP A 198 -18.49 15.56 26.31
N SER A 199 -18.06 14.56 27.06
CA SER A 199 -16.76 14.54 27.73
C SER A 199 -15.68 14.49 26.65
N LEU A 200 -15.45 15.62 26.02
CA LEU A 200 -14.41 15.82 25.05
C LEU A 200 -13.10 15.76 25.84
N ILE A 201 -12.35 14.68 25.65
CA ILE A 201 -10.93 14.73 25.97
C ILE A 201 -10.37 15.80 25.05
N GLU A 202 -10.15 16.97 25.62
CA GLU A 202 -9.58 18.09 24.88
C GLU A 202 -8.10 17.79 24.69
N VAL A 203 -7.70 17.62 23.44
CA VAL A 203 -6.30 17.41 23.06
C VAL A 203 -5.75 18.76 22.65
N ARG A 204 -4.80 19.27 23.44
CA ARG A 204 -4.04 20.46 23.10
C ARG A 204 -2.90 20.08 22.16
N ILE A 205 -2.83 20.73 21.00
CA ILE A 205 -1.76 20.55 20.01
C ILE A 205 -1.12 21.92 19.75
N ASP A 206 0.18 22.01 20.01
CA ASP A 206 0.99 23.20 19.71
C ASP A 206 1.77 22.94 18.40
N LEU A 207 1.57 23.79 17.41
CA LEU A 207 2.25 23.72 16.12
C LEU A 207 2.63 25.13 15.65
N ASP A 208 3.92 25.38 15.44
CA ASP A 208 4.51 26.65 14.98
C ASP A 208 4.08 27.88 15.81
N GLY A 209 3.94 27.71 17.11
CA GLY A 209 3.56 28.78 18.04
C GLY A 209 2.06 29.02 18.15
N GLU A 210 1.23 28.31 17.41
CA GLU A 210 -0.22 28.31 17.54
C GLU A 210 -0.68 27.09 18.36
N THR A 211 -1.70 27.29 19.20
CA THR A 211 -2.31 26.24 20.01
C THR A 211 -3.68 25.88 19.45
N PHE A 212 -3.90 24.60 19.21
CA PHE A 212 -5.17 24.05 18.71
C PHE A 212 -5.80 23.15 19.76
N TYR A 213 -7.11 23.29 19.96
CA TYR A 213 -7.90 22.44 20.82
C TYR A 213 -8.74 21.49 19.97
N CYS A 214 -8.54 20.19 20.18
CA CYS A 214 -9.13 19.15 19.36
C CYS A 214 -9.83 18.13 20.24
N ASN A 215 -10.90 17.52 19.75
CA ASN A 215 -11.31 16.23 20.30
C ASN A 215 -10.46 15.10 19.67
N THR A 216 -10.58 13.89 20.22
CA THR A 216 -9.82 12.71 19.76
C THR A 216 -10.00 12.45 18.26
N ALA A 217 -11.22 12.61 17.73
CA ALA A 217 -11.51 12.39 16.32
C ALA A 217 -10.88 13.44 15.40
N MET A 218 -10.82 14.71 15.86
CA MET A 218 -10.16 15.80 15.14
C MET A 218 -8.64 15.61 15.13
N ALA A 219 -8.05 15.25 16.28
CA ALA A 219 -6.62 14.96 16.38
C ALA A 219 -6.23 13.79 15.48
N LEU A 220 -7.01 12.71 15.46
CA LEU A 220 -6.83 11.56 14.57
C LEU A 220 -6.95 11.95 13.10
N GLN A 221 -7.91 12.80 12.75
CA GLN A 221 -8.05 13.31 11.38
C GLN A 221 -6.81 14.08 10.92
N ALA A 222 -6.25 14.93 11.78
CA ALA A 222 -5.07 15.70 11.49
C ALA A 222 -3.81 14.81 11.36
N GLU A 223 -3.65 13.81 12.24
CA GLU A 223 -2.59 12.81 12.15
C GLU A 223 -2.67 12.03 10.83
N HIS A 224 -3.85 11.55 10.48
CA HIS A 224 -4.07 10.85 9.23
C HIS A 224 -3.89 11.76 8.01
N PHE A 225 -4.32 13.03 8.08
CA PHE A 225 -4.08 13.98 6.98
C PHE A 225 -2.59 14.16 6.72
N GLN A 226 -1.79 14.31 7.77
CA GLN A 226 -0.35 14.45 7.66
C GLN A 226 0.28 13.24 6.97
N THR A 227 -0.10 12.03 7.39
CA THR A 227 0.33 10.79 6.75
C THR A 227 -0.18 10.71 5.32
N TYR A 228 -1.40 11.15 5.10
CA TYR A 228 -2.11 11.09 3.83
C TYR A 228 -1.54 12.03 2.78
N TYR A 229 -1.08 13.18 3.17
CA TYR A 229 -0.35 14.11 2.33
C TYR A 229 0.89 13.44 1.71
N ASP A 230 1.48 12.48 2.42
CA ASP A 230 2.62 11.70 1.94
C ASP A 230 2.22 10.63 0.90
N TYR A 231 0.97 10.18 0.91
CA TYR A 231 0.45 9.17 -0.03
C TYR A 231 0.03 9.71 -1.39
N LEU A 232 -0.12 11.03 -1.53
CA LEU A 232 -0.56 11.68 -2.75
C LEU A 232 0.52 12.68 -3.22
N PRO A 233 1.65 12.19 -3.74
CA PRO A 233 2.88 12.98 -3.90
C PRO A 233 2.78 14.12 -4.91
N ASP A 234 1.90 14.00 -5.89
CA ASP A 234 1.61 14.99 -6.93
C ASP A 234 0.31 15.77 -6.69
N ALA A 235 -0.35 15.51 -5.55
CA ALA A 235 -1.48 16.32 -5.14
C ALA A 235 -1.05 17.60 -4.44
N VAL A 236 -1.66 18.71 -4.82
CA VAL A 236 -1.49 20.01 -4.18
C VAL A 236 -2.73 20.33 -3.37
N PHE A 237 -2.54 20.65 -2.10
CA PHE A 237 -3.63 21.01 -1.19
C PHE A 237 -3.53 22.48 -0.81
N HIS A 238 -4.62 23.20 -1.05
CA HIS A 238 -4.81 24.59 -0.61
C HIS A 238 -5.91 24.62 0.45
N GLY A 239 -5.58 25.00 1.66
CA GLY A 239 -6.56 25.14 2.72
C GLY A 239 -7.16 26.54 2.77
N HIS A 240 -8.47 26.63 2.93
CA HIS A 240 -9.23 27.87 3.01
C HIS A 240 -9.95 27.97 4.36
N GLY A 241 -9.21 28.01 5.42
CA GLY A 241 -9.80 28.04 6.75
C GLY A 241 -8.78 28.38 7.83
N ARG A 242 -9.22 28.17 9.05
CA ARG A 242 -8.36 28.21 10.24
C ARG A 242 -8.31 26.80 10.79
N GLY A 243 -7.20 26.43 11.39
CA GLY A 243 -7.14 25.20 12.13
C GLY A 243 -5.93 24.34 11.82
N LEU A 244 -5.92 23.17 12.45
CA LEU A 244 -4.76 22.28 12.49
C LEU A 244 -4.36 21.75 11.11
N ILE A 245 -5.33 21.44 10.25
CA ILE A 245 -5.02 20.97 8.86
C ILE A 245 -4.35 22.09 8.06
N GLN A 246 -4.82 23.34 8.19
CA GLN A 246 -4.18 24.48 7.53
C GLN A 246 -2.75 24.70 8.03
N ALA A 247 -2.53 24.61 9.34
CA ALA A 247 -1.20 24.73 9.92
C ALA A 247 -0.24 23.63 9.42
N ILE A 248 -0.74 22.39 9.28
CA ILE A 248 0.04 21.27 8.71
C ILE A 248 0.40 21.55 7.24
N ILE A 249 -0.53 22.08 6.43
CA ILE A 249 -0.26 22.46 5.02
C ILE A 249 0.82 23.52 4.98
N ASN A 250 0.67 24.59 5.77
CA ASN A 250 1.64 25.69 5.82
C ASN A 250 3.02 25.20 6.23
N LYS A 251 3.10 24.38 7.28
CA LYS A 251 4.36 23.80 7.77
C LYS A 251 5.06 22.97 6.69
N ARG A 252 4.31 22.18 5.93
CA ARG A 252 4.88 21.40 4.84
C ARG A 252 5.38 22.29 3.71
N GLN A 253 4.63 23.32 3.35
CA GLN A 253 5.06 24.28 2.32
C GLN A 253 6.32 25.00 2.73
N GLN A 254 6.44 25.42 4.00
CA GLN A 254 7.67 26.03 4.53
C GLN A 254 8.85 25.06 4.47
N ASN A 255 8.68 23.83 4.95
CA ASN A 255 9.73 22.81 4.88
C ASN A 255 10.15 22.48 3.45
N MET A 256 9.21 22.52 2.49
CA MET A 256 9.52 22.35 1.07
C MET A 256 10.33 23.52 0.50
N MET A 257 10.04 24.77 0.91
CA MET A 257 10.80 25.95 0.51
C MET A 257 12.21 25.94 1.14
N GLU A 258 12.34 25.56 2.41
CA GLU A 258 13.63 25.41 3.08
C GLU A 258 14.49 24.31 2.43
N LEU A 259 13.89 23.18 2.05
CA LEU A 259 14.56 22.11 1.31
C LEU A 259 14.89 22.53 -0.13
N GLY A 260 14.04 23.32 -0.78
CA GLY A 260 14.29 23.90 -2.11
C GLY A 260 15.49 24.87 -2.11
N GLY A 261 15.68 25.64 -1.02
CA GLY A 261 16.86 26.51 -0.84
C GLY A 261 18.17 25.74 -0.62
N ILE A 262 18.09 24.49 -0.17
CA ILE A 262 19.25 23.59 -0.01
C ILE A 262 19.57 22.84 -1.32
N LEU A 263 18.61 22.74 -2.25
CA LEU A 263 18.74 21.98 -3.51
C LEU A 263 19.46 22.73 -4.63
N ASP A 264 19.90 23.97 -4.44
CA ASP A 264 20.70 24.73 -5.42
C ASP A 264 22.21 24.36 -5.39
N VAL A 265 22.57 23.34 -4.64
CA VAL A 265 23.89 22.71 -4.74
C VAL A 265 23.84 21.72 -5.90
N LYS A 266 24.38 22.10 -7.04
CA LYS A 266 24.81 21.16 -8.08
C LYS A 266 25.82 20.18 -7.45
N THR A 267 25.31 19.11 -6.87
CA THR A 267 26.15 17.98 -6.47
C THR A 267 26.60 17.28 -7.73
N ASP A 268 27.90 17.16 -7.89
CA ASP A 268 28.51 16.26 -8.88
C ASP A 268 27.87 14.88 -8.73
N LEU A 269 27.12 14.47 -9.76
CA LEU A 269 26.34 13.23 -9.72
C LEU A 269 27.31 12.06 -9.83
N ASN A 270 27.73 11.48 -8.69
CA ASN A 270 28.69 10.39 -8.59
C ASN A 270 28.09 8.98 -8.85
N ASN A 271 26.95 8.89 -9.52
CA ASN A 271 26.31 7.61 -9.87
C ASN A 271 26.04 6.68 -8.66
N ARG A 272 25.76 7.25 -7.49
CA ARG A 272 25.47 6.51 -6.26
C ARG A 272 24.11 5.85 -6.31
N THR A 273 24.04 4.60 -5.85
CA THR A 273 22.79 3.85 -5.72
C THR A 273 22.45 3.64 -4.25
N SER A 274 21.18 3.75 -3.89
CA SER A 274 20.70 3.41 -2.55
C SER A 274 19.46 2.54 -2.61
N PHE A 275 19.42 1.50 -1.78
CA PHE A 275 18.26 0.66 -1.56
C PHE A 275 17.44 1.21 -0.40
N ILE A 276 16.18 1.52 -0.66
CA ILE A 276 15.26 2.10 0.32
C ILE A 276 14.29 1.02 0.80
N HIS A 277 14.28 0.79 2.11
CA HIS A 277 13.36 -0.13 2.77
C HIS A 277 13.25 0.24 4.26
N TRP A 278 12.10 0.72 4.69
CA TRP A 278 11.85 1.16 6.06
C TRP A 278 11.11 0.14 6.93
N GLY A 279 10.83 -1.04 6.37
CA GLY A 279 10.14 -2.10 7.08
C GLY A 279 11.01 -2.87 8.07
N ASP A 280 10.44 -3.95 8.62
CA ASP A 280 11.13 -4.84 9.54
C ASP A 280 12.39 -5.45 8.90
N LYS A 281 13.53 -5.28 9.56
CA LYS A 281 14.83 -5.84 9.13
C LYS A 281 14.88 -7.37 9.16
N ASN A 282 13.95 -8.03 9.84
CA ASN A 282 13.79 -9.48 9.81
C ASN A 282 12.95 -9.95 8.61
N ALA A 283 12.23 -9.04 7.93
CA ALA A 283 11.44 -9.41 6.78
C ALA A 283 12.29 -9.91 5.61
N ALA A 284 11.84 -10.94 4.92
CA ALA A 284 12.48 -11.47 3.72
C ALA A 284 12.68 -10.39 2.64
N SER A 285 11.69 -9.49 2.49
CA SER A 285 11.78 -8.36 1.56
C SER A 285 12.95 -7.43 1.86
N TRP A 286 13.28 -7.17 3.13
CA TRP A 286 14.47 -6.38 3.45
C TRP A 286 15.76 -7.14 3.14
N ARG A 287 15.85 -8.42 3.55
CA ARG A 287 17.06 -9.21 3.39
C ARG A 287 17.38 -9.49 1.92
N TYR A 288 16.41 -10.00 1.16
CA TYR A 288 16.61 -10.45 -0.22
C TYR A 288 16.51 -9.32 -1.25
N ARG A 289 15.76 -8.23 -0.96
CA ARG A 289 15.51 -7.17 -1.94
C ARG A 289 16.22 -5.85 -1.66
N ALA A 290 16.79 -5.68 -0.45
CA ALA A 290 17.53 -4.48 -0.09
C ALA A 290 18.93 -4.78 0.47
N LYS A 291 19.03 -5.56 1.56
CA LYS A 291 20.31 -5.77 2.27
C LYS A 291 21.34 -6.51 1.41
N ILE A 292 21.00 -7.71 0.94
CA ILE A 292 21.93 -8.54 0.13
C ILE A 292 22.23 -7.86 -1.22
N PRO A 293 21.23 -7.37 -1.98
CA PRO A 293 21.49 -6.63 -3.21
C PRO A 293 22.38 -5.40 -3.05
N ALA A 294 22.23 -4.64 -1.96
CA ALA A 294 23.08 -3.48 -1.71
C ALA A 294 24.55 -3.88 -1.49
N GLY A 295 24.82 -4.98 -0.77
CA GLY A 295 26.18 -5.40 -0.46
C GLY A 295 27.04 -4.25 0.04
N ASP A 296 28.27 -4.18 -0.44
CA ASP A 296 29.23 -3.10 -0.13
C ASP A 296 29.27 -1.99 -1.21
N TRP A 297 28.52 -2.15 -2.32
CA TRP A 297 28.58 -1.23 -3.47
C TRP A 297 27.51 -0.14 -3.47
N ALA A 298 26.44 -0.30 -2.71
CA ALA A 298 25.33 0.64 -2.62
C ALA A 298 25.01 0.98 -1.17
N SER A 299 24.47 2.16 -0.94
CA SER A 299 23.99 2.58 0.38
C SER A 299 22.58 2.02 0.68
N GLN A 300 22.18 2.14 1.94
CA GLN A 300 20.82 1.83 2.38
C GLN A 300 20.19 3.07 3.00
N ASN A 301 18.96 3.35 2.60
CA ASN A 301 18.14 4.47 3.09
C ASN A 301 18.80 5.86 2.95
N ASP A 302 19.71 6.03 1.98
CA ASP A 302 20.25 7.32 1.58
C ASP A 302 19.39 7.92 0.46
N LEU A 303 18.45 8.77 0.83
CA LEU A 303 17.55 9.45 -0.11
C LEU A 303 18.26 10.47 -1.01
N THR A 304 19.53 10.78 -0.78
CA THR A 304 20.31 11.71 -1.61
C THR A 304 21.01 11.06 -2.80
N ALA A 305 20.97 9.72 -2.90
CA ALA A 305 21.59 8.99 -4.00
C ALA A 305 20.96 9.30 -5.36
N ASP A 306 21.72 9.06 -6.43
CA ASP A 306 21.32 9.38 -7.82
C ASP A 306 20.36 8.35 -8.40
N THR A 307 20.42 7.13 -7.90
CA THR A 307 19.49 6.03 -8.19
C THR A 307 18.96 5.50 -6.89
N LEU A 308 17.63 5.48 -6.75
CA LEU A 308 16.93 4.96 -5.58
C LEU A 308 16.15 3.71 -5.97
N VAL A 309 16.37 2.61 -5.23
CA VAL A 309 15.64 1.35 -5.38
C VAL A 309 14.70 1.20 -4.19
N PHE A 310 13.41 1.37 -4.41
CA PHE A 310 12.38 1.19 -3.38
C PHE A 310 11.92 -0.27 -3.37
N ALA A 311 12.40 -1.03 -2.39
CA ALA A 311 12.09 -2.44 -2.24
C ALA A 311 10.82 -2.65 -1.42
N LYS A 312 9.78 -3.24 -2.02
CA LYS A 312 8.44 -3.42 -1.44
C LYS A 312 7.85 -2.09 -0.98
N PRO A 313 7.45 -1.22 -1.92
CA PRO A 313 7.12 0.17 -1.66
C PRO A 313 6.05 0.32 -0.59
N GLN A 314 6.29 1.26 0.32
CA GLN A 314 5.35 1.65 1.36
C GLN A 314 4.67 2.95 0.97
N ALA A 315 3.48 3.17 1.49
CA ALA A 315 2.69 4.33 1.12
C ALA A 315 3.39 5.67 1.46
N HIS A 316 4.13 5.73 2.58
CA HIS A 316 4.89 6.93 2.98
C HIS A 316 6.12 7.21 2.09
N GLU A 317 6.54 6.25 1.27
CA GLU A 317 7.68 6.40 0.35
C GLU A 317 7.32 7.07 -0.97
N LEU A 318 6.03 7.18 -1.32
CA LEU A 318 5.59 7.78 -2.58
C LEU A 318 6.06 9.23 -2.74
N MET A 319 6.08 9.99 -1.65
CA MET A 319 6.59 11.35 -1.68
C MET A 319 8.11 11.38 -1.94
N GLU A 320 8.86 10.47 -1.32
CA GLU A 320 10.30 10.38 -1.54
C GLU A 320 10.62 9.95 -2.98
N MET A 321 9.81 9.07 -3.57
CA MET A 321 9.90 8.73 -5.00
C MET A 321 9.66 9.97 -5.88
N ALA A 322 8.60 10.74 -5.60
CA ALA A 322 8.30 11.96 -6.35
C ALA A 322 9.39 13.03 -6.19
N ARG A 323 9.91 13.25 -4.99
CA ARG A 323 11.04 14.15 -4.71
C ARG A 323 12.30 13.70 -5.43
N ALA A 324 12.59 12.40 -5.42
CA ALA A 324 13.73 11.85 -6.15
C ALA A 324 13.63 12.16 -7.65
N LYS A 325 12.47 11.94 -8.25
CA LYS A 325 12.25 12.32 -9.66
C LYS A 325 12.38 13.80 -9.92
N ALA A 326 11.81 14.65 -9.07
CA ALA A 326 11.88 16.12 -9.23
C ALA A 326 13.33 16.64 -9.22
N ARG A 327 14.24 16.02 -8.45
CA ARG A 327 15.68 16.35 -8.47
C ARG A 327 16.48 15.62 -9.56
N GLY A 328 15.82 14.86 -10.44
CA GLY A 328 16.46 14.12 -11.53
C GLY A 328 17.11 12.79 -11.12
N ALA A 329 16.82 12.28 -9.93
CA ALA A 329 17.23 10.93 -9.55
C ALA A 329 16.40 9.87 -10.30
N ARG A 330 17.03 8.71 -10.56
CA ARG A 330 16.35 7.57 -11.15
C ARG A 330 15.62 6.78 -10.07
N VAL A 331 14.36 6.49 -10.28
CA VAL A 331 13.51 5.75 -9.35
C VAL A 331 13.25 4.35 -9.89
N ILE A 332 13.74 3.35 -9.19
CA ILE A 332 13.48 1.93 -9.45
C ILE A 332 12.55 1.43 -8.35
N VAL A 333 11.48 0.74 -8.72
CA VAL A 333 10.54 0.16 -7.75
C VAL A 333 10.50 -1.35 -7.90
N ASP A 334 10.70 -2.05 -6.79
CA ASP A 334 10.76 -3.50 -6.71
C ASP A 334 9.50 -4.07 -6.04
N PHE A 335 8.72 -4.85 -6.79
CA PHE A 335 7.49 -5.47 -6.31
C PHE A 335 7.70 -6.95 -6.06
N CYS A 336 7.73 -7.36 -4.80
CA CYS A 336 7.89 -8.77 -4.39
C CYS A 336 6.58 -9.44 -3.94
N ASP A 337 5.47 -8.70 -3.87
CA ASP A 337 4.13 -9.17 -3.50
C ASP A 337 3.07 -8.56 -4.42
N ASP A 338 1.98 -9.29 -4.75
CA ASP A 338 0.85 -8.75 -5.54
C ASP A 338 -0.12 -7.97 -4.62
N HIS A 339 0.22 -6.72 -4.40
CA HIS A 339 -0.64 -5.77 -3.68
C HIS A 339 -1.11 -4.62 -4.60
N PHE A 340 -1.22 -4.87 -5.91
CA PHE A 340 -1.62 -3.84 -6.87
C PHE A 340 -3.06 -3.36 -6.71
N ASP A 341 -3.86 -4.01 -5.88
CA ASP A 341 -5.14 -3.49 -5.40
C ASP A 341 -4.98 -2.32 -4.40
N TRP A 342 -3.79 -2.10 -3.84
CA TRP A 342 -3.50 -0.99 -2.96
C TRP A 342 -3.09 0.24 -3.77
N THR A 343 -3.69 1.38 -3.44
CA THR A 343 -3.44 2.64 -4.17
C THR A 343 -1.96 2.98 -4.26
N HIS A 344 -1.20 2.81 -3.17
CA HIS A 344 0.22 3.14 -3.18
C HIS A 344 1.07 2.22 -4.08
N TYR A 345 0.67 0.96 -4.30
CA TYR A 345 1.35 0.08 -5.25
C TYR A 345 1.11 0.55 -6.69
N ALA A 346 -0.14 0.91 -7.02
CA ALA A 346 -0.48 1.45 -8.33
C ALA A 346 0.27 2.78 -8.61
N GLU A 347 0.35 3.66 -7.61
CA GLU A 347 1.08 4.93 -7.74
C GLU A 347 2.60 4.73 -7.82
N ALA A 348 3.18 3.84 -7.01
CA ALA A 348 4.59 3.50 -7.11
C ALA A 348 4.93 2.94 -8.50
N LEU A 349 4.05 2.10 -9.07
CA LEU A 349 4.18 1.57 -10.43
C LEU A 349 4.19 2.70 -11.47
N ARG A 350 3.32 3.71 -11.31
CA ARG A 350 3.25 4.88 -12.20
C ARG A 350 4.51 5.75 -12.12
N ILE A 351 5.01 6.02 -10.90
CA ILE A 351 6.17 6.88 -10.66
C ILE A 351 7.47 6.24 -11.15
N ALA A 352 7.61 4.93 -11.07
CA ALA A 352 8.84 4.20 -11.36
C ALA A 352 9.39 4.48 -12.78
N ASP A 353 10.69 4.73 -12.90
CA ASP A 353 11.41 4.74 -14.17
C ASP A 353 11.72 3.31 -14.64
N VAL A 354 12.02 2.43 -13.69
CA VAL A 354 12.24 1.00 -13.91
C VAL A 354 11.48 0.22 -12.85
N VAL A 355 10.89 -0.88 -13.26
CA VAL A 355 10.20 -1.80 -12.37
C VAL A 355 10.96 -3.12 -12.33
N THR A 356 11.09 -3.69 -11.12
CA THR A 356 11.69 -5.01 -10.91
C THR A 356 10.76 -5.91 -10.11
N CYS A 357 10.95 -7.22 -10.26
CA CYS A 357 10.21 -8.22 -9.50
C CYS A 357 11.00 -9.54 -9.42
N PRO A 358 10.66 -10.47 -8.49
CA PRO A 358 11.44 -11.68 -8.29
C PRO A 358 11.10 -12.82 -9.26
N THR A 359 9.94 -12.83 -9.92
CA THR A 359 9.45 -13.97 -10.72
C THR A 359 8.88 -13.54 -12.06
N GLN A 360 8.87 -14.47 -13.02
CA GLN A 360 8.25 -14.26 -14.34
C GLN A 360 6.73 -14.05 -14.22
N GLU A 361 6.07 -14.75 -13.30
CA GLU A 361 4.63 -14.58 -13.09
C GLU A 361 4.29 -13.17 -12.59
N MET A 362 5.09 -12.64 -11.68
CA MET A 362 4.96 -11.25 -11.23
C MET A 362 5.21 -10.27 -12.40
N ALA A 363 6.20 -10.53 -13.25
CA ALA A 363 6.46 -9.70 -14.43
C ALA A 363 5.26 -9.72 -15.40
N LYS A 364 4.63 -10.87 -15.63
CA LYS A 364 3.39 -10.98 -16.44
C LYS A 364 2.24 -10.19 -15.80
N ARG A 365 2.11 -10.25 -14.48
CA ARG A 365 1.11 -9.48 -13.72
C ARG A 365 1.31 -7.97 -13.87
N ILE A 366 2.56 -7.49 -13.74
CA ILE A 366 2.92 -6.09 -13.92
C ILE A 366 2.69 -5.64 -15.37
N LYS A 367 3.02 -6.49 -16.34
CA LYS A 367 2.78 -6.22 -17.76
C LYS A 367 1.28 -6.05 -18.07
N ALA A 368 0.42 -6.85 -17.44
CA ALA A 368 -1.04 -6.69 -17.55
C ALA A 368 -1.56 -5.36 -16.96
N LEU A 369 -0.76 -4.69 -16.13
CA LEU A 369 -1.02 -3.35 -15.60
C LEU A 369 -0.38 -2.23 -16.44
N GLY A 370 0.17 -2.58 -17.62
CA GLY A 370 0.68 -1.61 -18.59
C GLY A 370 2.15 -1.24 -18.42
N LYS A 371 2.94 -1.97 -17.62
CA LYS A 371 4.38 -1.68 -17.45
C LYS A 371 5.23 -2.94 -17.58
N ASP A 372 6.39 -2.84 -18.22
CA ASP A 372 7.36 -3.94 -18.26
C ASP A 372 8.17 -3.98 -16.96
N ALA A 373 8.52 -5.18 -16.52
CA ALA A 373 9.35 -5.40 -15.35
C ALA A 373 10.57 -6.26 -15.66
N VAL A 374 11.70 -5.93 -15.05
CA VAL A 374 12.92 -6.73 -15.09
C VAL A 374 12.86 -7.76 -13.97
N VAL A 375 13.03 -9.03 -14.32
CA VAL A 375 13.05 -10.12 -13.32
C VAL A 375 14.45 -10.23 -12.73
N ILE A 376 14.55 -10.00 -11.42
CA ILE A 376 15.75 -10.24 -10.62
C ILE A 376 15.36 -11.18 -9.49
N PRO A 377 15.84 -12.43 -9.48
CA PRO A 377 15.46 -13.40 -8.47
C PRO A 377 15.95 -13.01 -7.08
N ASP A 378 15.36 -13.61 -6.05
CA ASP A 378 15.86 -13.47 -4.68
C ASP A 378 17.16 -14.27 -4.52
N PRO A 379 18.20 -13.71 -3.86
CA PRO A 379 19.41 -14.45 -3.54
C PRO A 379 19.18 -15.41 -2.37
N PHE A 380 20.05 -16.41 -2.23
CA PHE A 380 20.11 -17.16 -0.99
C PHE A 380 20.87 -16.40 0.11
N GLU A 381 20.68 -16.82 1.35
CA GLU A 381 21.21 -16.18 2.54
C GLU A 381 22.17 -17.05 3.34
N TYR A 382 21.94 -18.37 3.36
CA TYR A 382 22.70 -19.31 4.18
C TYR A 382 23.84 -19.97 3.42
N ASP A 383 24.87 -20.38 4.18
CA ASP A 383 25.94 -21.21 3.66
C ASP A 383 25.43 -22.58 3.22
N GLN A 384 26.15 -23.22 2.32
CA GLN A 384 25.80 -24.55 1.84
C GLN A 384 26.20 -25.63 2.82
N MET A 385 25.25 -26.46 3.22
CA MET A 385 25.45 -27.64 4.05
C MET A 385 25.45 -28.90 3.19
N PRO A 386 26.18 -29.96 3.60
CA PRO A 386 26.11 -31.25 2.92
C PRO A 386 24.72 -31.85 2.94
N PRO A 387 24.29 -32.62 1.92
CA PRO A 387 23.07 -33.37 1.96
C PRO A 387 22.96 -34.28 3.19
N HIS A 388 21.86 -34.24 3.93
CA HIS A 388 21.69 -35.01 5.17
C HIS A 388 20.32 -35.67 5.34
N CYS A 389 19.54 -35.79 4.27
CA CYS A 389 18.22 -36.44 4.29
C CYS A 389 18.39 -37.96 4.48
N ASN A 390 18.29 -38.44 5.73
CA ASN A 390 18.42 -39.84 6.13
C ASN A 390 17.19 -40.41 6.84
N GLY A 391 16.10 -39.63 6.94
CA GLY A 391 14.88 -39.97 7.66
C GLY A 391 13.65 -39.28 7.11
N VAL A 392 12.68 -39.03 7.99
CA VAL A 392 11.39 -38.42 7.65
C VAL A 392 11.00 -37.29 8.63
N ASN A 393 12.00 -36.60 9.20
CA ASN A 393 11.74 -35.43 10.01
C ASN A 393 11.31 -34.29 9.11
N LEU A 394 10.03 -33.91 9.15
CA LEU A 394 9.47 -32.88 8.32
C LEU A 394 9.65 -31.49 8.95
N LEU A 395 9.95 -30.51 8.11
CA LEU A 395 9.93 -29.11 8.48
C LEU A 395 8.99 -28.34 7.55
N TRP A 396 8.09 -27.56 8.15
CA TRP A 396 7.41 -26.48 7.48
C TRP A 396 7.79 -25.14 8.13
N TYR A 397 8.11 -24.15 7.33
CA TYR A 397 8.36 -22.79 7.83
C TYR A 397 7.74 -21.75 6.91
N GLY A 398 7.30 -20.63 7.50
CA GLY A 398 6.68 -19.56 6.77
C GLY A 398 5.95 -18.57 7.66
N HIS A 399 5.58 -17.44 7.08
CA HIS A 399 4.78 -16.42 7.76
C HIS A 399 3.35 -16.93 8.04
N ALA A 400 2.69 -16.38 9.07
CA ALA A 400 1.33 -16.75 9.48
C ALA A 400 0.29 -16.67 8.35
N VAL A 401 0.48 -15.78 7.37
CA VAL A 401 -0.41 -15.69 6.19
C VAL A 401 -0.46 -16.97 5.37
N ASN A 402 0.56 -17.84 5.47
CA ASN A 402 0.63 -19.12 4.78
C ASN A 402 0.08 -20.30 5.61
N LYS A 403 -0.46 -20.05 6.81
CA LYS A 403 -0.94 -21.08 7.73
C LYS A 403 -2.00 -21.99 7.10
N GLU A 404 -2.85 -21.43 6.26
CA GLU A 404 -3.92 -22.19 5.62
C GLU A 404 -3.37 -23.22 4.61
N SER A 405 -2.29 -22.91 3.92
CA SER A 405 -1.62 -23.88 3.04
C SER A 405 -1.05 -25.07 3.81
N LEU A 406 -0.54 -24.84 5.03
CA LEU A 406 -0.11 -25.92 5.92
C LEU A 406 -1.31 -26.75 6.39
N ARG A 407 -2.38 -26.11 6.86
CA ARG A 407 -3.58 -26.81 7.35
C ARG A 407 -4.17 -27.75 6.31
N ARG A 408 -4.13 -27.37 5.04
CA ARG A 408 -4.66 -28.16 3.94
C ARG A 408 -3.93 -29.49 3.77
N ILE A 409 -2.62 -29.55 4.03
CA ILE A 409 -1.81 -30.77 3.88
C ILE A 409 -1.64 -31.56 5.19
N LEU A 410 -2.01 -30.99 6.36
CA LEU A 410 -1.84 -31.66 7.66
C LEU A 410 -2.44 -33.07 7.73
N PRO A 411 -3.67 -33.34 7.24
CA PRO A 411 -4.22 -34.70 7.29
C PRO A 411 -3.37 -35.76 6.58
N ASP A 412 -2.60 -35.36 5.56
CA ASP A 412 -1.76 -36.26 4.80
C ASP A 412 -0.40 -36.53 5.44
N ILE A 413 0.05 -35.66 6.37
CA ILE A 413 1.39 -35.68 6.94
C ILE A 413 1.45 -35.73 8.47
N GLU A 414 0.31 -35.69 9.17
CA GLU A 414 0.24 -35.65 10.64
C GLU A 414 0.88 -36.86 11.34
N HIS A 415 1.02 -37.99 10.65
CA HIS A 415 1.65 -39.19 11.18
C HIS A 415 3.18 -39.19 11.11
N TYR A 416 3.78 -38.19 10.46
CA TYR A 416 5.23 -37.97 10.44
C TYR A 416 5.66 -36.95 11.49
N PRO A 417 6.89 -37.03 12.02
CA PRO A 417 7.42 -35.98 12.89
C PRO A 417 7.50 -34.65 12.14
N LEU A 418 6.61 -33.71 12.48
CA LEU A 418 6.52 -32.39 11.84
C LEU A 418 6.91 -31.27 12.80
N ARG A 419 7.86 -30.45 12.40
CA ARG A 419 8.23 -29.20 13.06
C ARG A 419 7.71 -28.00 12.25
N VAL A 420 7.20 -27.00 12.96
CA VAL A 420 6.59 -25.82 12.35
C VAL A 420 7.26 -24.56 12.89
N VAL A 421 7.92 -23.81 12.03
CA VAL A 421 8.57 -22.53 12.37
C VAL A 421 7.78 -21.37 11.77
N SER A 422 7.31 -20.47 12.60
CA SER A 422 6.48 -19.35 12.17
C SER A 422 6.36 -18.24 13.23
N ASN A 423 5.49 -17.28 12.96
CA ASN A 423 5.10 -16.20 13.87
C ASN A 423 3.64 -16.30 14.36
N PHE A 424 3.02 -17.49 14.33
CA PHE A 424 1.71 -17.74 14.92
C PHE A 424 1.79 -18.61 16.18
N GLY A 425 0.79 -18.51 17.05
CA GLY A 425 0.75 -19.30 18.30
C GLY A 425 0.78 -20.81 18.05
N GLY A 426 1.54 -21.54 18.88
CA GLY A 426 1.75 -22.98 18.75
C GLY A 426 2.86 -23.40 17.77
N SER A 427 3.51 -22.45 17.10
CA SER A 427 4.70 -22.68 16.27
C SER A 427 5.99 -22.36 17.04
N ILE A 428 7.13 -22.88 16.54
CA ILE A 428 8.45 -22.49 16.99
C ILE A 428 8.70 -21.05 16.46
N PRO A 429 9.11 -20.10 17.33
CA PRO A 429 9.35 -18.72 16.88
C PRO A 429 10.46 -18.66 15.84
N TRP A 430 10.23 -17.88 14.78
CA TRP A 430 11.21 -17.68 13.74
C TRP A 430 12.37 -16.78 14.21
N SER A 431 13.59 -17.23 14.00
CA SER A 431 14.82 -16.42 14.00
C SER A 431 15.80 -17.06 13.03
N HIS A 432 16.89 -16.36 12.68
CA HIS A 432 17.96 -16.94 11.86
C HIS A 432 18.60 -18.18 12.53
N GLU A 433 18.87 -18.07 13.81
CA GLU A 433 19.46 -19.15 14.62
C GLU A 433 18.53 -20.35 14.69
N THR A 434 17.25 -20.12 15.03
CA THR A 434 16.23 -21.16 15.04
C THR A 434 16.12 -21.86 13.69
N MET A 435 16.15 -21.11 12.59
CA MET A 435 16.07 -21.72 11.26
C MET A 435 17.25 -22.64 10.96
N LEU A 436 18.48 -22.26 11.30
CA LEU A 436 19.66 -23.11 11.10
C LEU A 436 19.56 -24.40 11.93
N GLU A 437 19.13 -24.30 13.19
CA GLU A 437 18.90 -25.48 14.04
C GLU A 437 17.82 -26.41 13.48
N GLU A 438 16.72 -25.85 12.99
CA GLU A 438 15.60 -26.64 12.47
C GLU A 438 15.93 -27.28 11.11
N PHE A 439 16.68 -26.59 10.25
CA PHE A 439 17.23 -27.20 9.04
C PHE A 439 18.17 -28.38 9.35
N ALA A 440 19.06 -28.23 10.32
CA ALA A 440 19.98 -29.31 10.72
C ALA A 440 19.26 -30.56 11.27
N ARG A 441 18.02 -30.41 11.77
CA ARG A 441 17.19 -31.52 12.29
C ARG A 441 16.26 -32.11 11.22
N ALA A 442 15.96 -31.37 10.19
CA ALA A 442 15.00 -31.75 9.18
C ALA A 442 15.63 -32.59 8.07
N ASP A 443 14.97 -33.67 7.70
CA ASP A 443 15.31 -34.45 6.50
C ASP A 443 14.62 -33.86 5.26
N ILE A 444 13.33 -33.50 5.41
CA ILE A 444 12.46 -33.07 4.33
C ILE A 444 11.79 -31.74 4.69
N VAL A 445 11.90 -30.78 3.79
CA VAL A 445 11.11 -29.54 3.88
C VAL A 445 9.90 -29.63 2.98
N VAL A 446 8.69 -29.47 3.59
CA VAL A 446 7.42 -29.51 2.86
C VAL A 446 6.97 -28.11 2.48
N ILE A 447 6.64 -27.89 1.20
CA ILE A 447 6.25 -26.59 0.65
C ILE A 447 4.90 -26.71 -0.06
N PRO A 448 3.78 -26.57 0.67
CA PRO A 448 2.47 -26.50 0.04
C PRO A 448 2.36 -25.22 -0.80
N ALA A 449 1.56 -25.31 -1.87
CA ALA A 449 1.33 -24.21 -2.79
C ALA A 449 0.70 -22.99 -2.07
N THR A 450 1.18 -21.83 -2.45
CA THR A 450 0.74 -20.51 -1.95
C THR A 450 0.43 -19.60 -3.14
N ASP A 451 0.52 -18.29 -2.95
CA ASP A 451 0.36 -17.29 -3.99
C ASP A 451 1.31 -17.53 -5.18
N THR A 452 0.76 -17.53 -6.38
CA THR A 452 1.42 -17.80 -7.67
C THR A 452 2.62 -16.89 -7.95
N TYR A 453 2.61 -15.67 -7.41
CA TYR A 453 3.62 -14.66 -7.67
C TYR A 453 4.86 -14.75 -6.77
N LYS A 454 4.80 -15.60 -5.74
CA LYS A 454 5.87 -15.73 -4.74
C LYS A 454 7.15 -16.34 -5.34
N SER A 455 8.27 -15.86 -4.81
CA SER A 455 9.60 -16.42 -5.08
C SER A 455 9.78 -17.79 -4.42
N PRO A 456 10.64 -18.67 -4.97
CA PRO A 456 10.91 -20.01 -4.42
C PRO A 456 11.85 -20.02 -3.22
N ASN A 457 11.94 -18.95 -2.43
CA ASN A 457 12.91 -18.77 -1.32
C ASN A 457 12.98 -19.96 -0.37
N ARG A 458 11.83 -20.55 -0.03
CA ARG A 458 11.79 -21.71 0.87
C ARG A 458 12.48 -22.93 0.26
N ALA A 459 12.34 -23.17 -1.03
CA ALA A 459 13.02 -24.27 -1.71
C ALA A 459 14.53 -23.99 -1.83
N ILE A 460 14.90 -22.75 -2.13
CA ILE A 460 16.30 -22.32 -2.23
C ILE A 460 17.02 -22.55 -0.90
N GLU A 461 16.48 -22.03 0.20
CA GLU A 461 17.12 -22.12 1.51
C GLU A 461 17.15 -23.56 2.05
N ALA A 462 16.06 -24.32 1.91
CA ALA A 462 16.02 -25.71 2.32
C ALA A 462 17.07 -26.57 1.58
N THR A 463 17.17 -26.38 0.27
CA THR A 463 18.16 -27.05 -0.57
C THR A 463 19.59 -26.70 -0.16
N ARG A 464 19.86 -25.40 0.07
CA ARG A 464 21.17 -24.92 0.55
C ARG A 464 21.56 -25.56 1.87
N GLN A 465 20.59 -25.78 2.75
CA GLN A 465 20.80 -26.39 4.06
C GLN A 465 20.85 -27.92 4.04
N GLY A 466 20.88 -28.54 2.85
CA GLY A 466 21.07 -29.98 2.69
C GLY A 466 19.82 -30.83 2.91
N CYS A 467 18.63 -30.21 3.06
CA CYS A 467 17.34 -30.89 3.16
C CYS A 467 16.81 -31.27 1.76
N PHE A 468 16.06 -32.38 1.68
CA PHE A 468 15.26 -32.66 0.49
C PHE A 468 13.98 -31.82 0.49
N VAL A 469 13.58 -31.32 -0.67
CA VAL A 469 12.38 -30.49 -0.80
C VAL A 469 11.27 -31.31 -1.46
N VAL A 470 10.10 -31.34 -0.80
CA VAL A 470 8.86 -31.86 -1.32
C VAL A 470 7.85 -30.72 -1.43
N ALA A 471 7.49 -30.35 -2.65
CA ALA A 471 6.66 -29.20 -2.94
C ALA A 471 5.45 -29.55 -3.77
N GLU A 472 4.33 -28.85 -3.56
CA GLU A 472 3.25 -28.84 -4.55
C GLU A 472 3.63 -28.01 -5.77
N PRO A 473 2.98 -28.25 -6.94
CA PRO A 473 3.24 -27.48 -8.15
C PRO A 473 3.10 -25.98 -7.93
N HIS A 474 4.12 -25.24 -8.34
CA HIS A 474 4.13 -23.78 -8.27
C HIS A 474 4.99 -23.23 -9.43
N PRO A 475 4.56 -22.16 -10.14
CA PRO A 475 5.29 -21.65 -11.31
C PRO A 475 6.76 -21.31 -11.05
N ALA A 476 7.07 -20.78 -9.88
CA ALA A 476 8.47 -20.45 -9.51
C ALA A 476 9.37 -21.69 -9.29
N LEU A 477 8.79 -22.88 -9.21
CA LEU A 477 9.52 -24.16 -9.10
C LEU A 477 9.62 -24.91 -10.43
N GLU A 478 9.03 -24.39 -11.50
CA GLU A 478 9.11 -25.01 -12.82
C GLU A 478 10.57 -25.11 -13.29
N GLY A 479 10.98 -26.33 -13.62
CA GLY A 479 12.36 -26.62 -14.01
C GLY A 479 13.38 -26.59 -12.87
N PHE A 480 12.97 -26.55 -11.59
CA PHE A 480 13.86 -26.67 -10.45
C PHE A 480 14.30 -28.15 -10.30
N PRO A 481 15.57 -28.51 -10.52
CA PRO A 481 16.00 -29.90 -10.50
C PRO A 481 16.16 -30.42 -9.08
N GLY A 482 16.15 -31.74 -8.92
CA GLY A 482 16.55 -32.40 -7.68
C GLY A 482 15.60 -32.23 -6.49
N ILE A 483 14.38 -31.73 -6.71
CA ILE A 483 13.30 -31.66 -5.72
C ILE A 483 12.10 -32.48 -6.21
N TRP A 484 11.20 -32.83 -5.30
CA TRP A 484 9.91 -33.39 -5.69
C TRP A 484 8.88 -32.27 -5.92
N ILE A 485 8.20 -32.31 -7.06
CA ILE A 485 7.09 -31.40 -7.36
C ILE A 485 5.85 -32.25 -7.67
N GLY A 486 4.84 -32.20 -6.80
CA GLY A 486 3.63 -33.00 -6.92
C GLY A 486 2.85 -33.09 -5.62
N ASN A 487 2.16 -34.21 -5.41
CA ASN A 487 1.47 -34.46 -4.15
C ASN A 487 2.48 -34.61 -3.01
N ILE A 488 2.23 -33.94 -1.88
CA ILE A 488 3.17 -33.91 -0.72
C ILE A 488 3.35 -35.29 -0.11
N LYS A 489 2.26 -36.05 0.12
CA LYS A 489 2.33 -37.40 0.69
C LYS A 489 3.13 -38.35 -0.18
N GLU A 490 2.82 -38.38 -1.48
CA GLU A 490 3.55 -39.22 -2.44
C GLU A 490 5.04 -38.85 -2.49
N GLY A 491 5.38 -37.55 -2.40
CA GLY A 491 6.75 -37.06 -2.38
C GLY A 491 7.52 -37.52 -1.15
N ILE A 492 6.90 -37.51 0.03
CA ILE A 492 7.50 -38.03 1.26
C ILE A 492 7.71 -39.54 1.14
N GLU A 493 6.71 -40.30 0.74
CA GLU A 493 6.79 -41.76 0.53
C GLU A 493 7.89 -42.11 -0.50
N TRP A 494 7.98 -41.36 -1.59
CA TRP A 494 9.03 -41.53 -2.60
C TRP A 494 10.44 -41.33 -2.02
N THR A 495 10.59 -40.29 -1.16
CA THR A 495 11.87 -39.94 -0.52
C THR A 495 12.33 -41.03 0.45
N THR A 496 11.43 -41.62 1.23
CA THR A 496 11.77 -42.64 2.22
C THR A 496 12.34 -43.94 1.62
N GLN A 497 12.10 -44.17 0.34
CA GLN A 497 12.53 -45.38 -0.37
C GLN A 497 13.84 -45.21 -1.14
N ARG A 498 14.50 -44.03 -1.05
CA ARG A 498 15.63 -43.67 -1.92
C ARG A 498 16.71 -42.88 -1.19
N ASN A 499 17.95 -43.03 -1.65
CA ASN A 499 19.01 -42.07 -1.31
C ASN A 499 18.89 -40.86 -2.26
N VAL A 500 18.51 -39.71 -1.70
CA VAL A 500 18.26 -38.46 -2.43
C VAL A 500 19.45 -37.49 -2.41
N SER A 501 20.61 -37.91 -1.92
CA SER A 501 21.80 -37.03 -1.81
C SER A 501 22.21 -36.45 -3.17
N SER A 502 22.17 -37.26 -4.25
CA SER A 502 22.50 -36.77 -5.60
C SER A 502 21.46 -35.74 -6.12
N ASN A 503 20.22 -35.91 -5.73
CA ASN A 503 19.14 -34.96 -6.05
C ASN A 503 19.38 -33.61 -5.35
N ILE A 504 19.71 -33.64 -4.05
CA ILE A 504 20.01 -32.43 -3.28
C ILE A 504 21.23 -31.72 -3.87
N LEU A 505 22.30 -32.45 -4.25
CA LEU A 505 23.47 -31.85 -4.87
C LEU A 505 23.15 -31.18 -6.22
N ALA A 506 22.33 -31.82 -7.06
CA ALA A 506 21.86 -31.21 -8.31
C ALA A 506 21.06 -29.92 -8.07
N ALA A 507 20.19 -29.93 -7.07
CA ALA A 507 19.43 -28.75 -6.65
C ALA A 507 20.33 -27.64 -6.09
N GLN A 508 21.34 -28.00 -5.29
CA GLN A 508 22.32 -27.03 -4.75
C GLN A 508 23.17 -26.37 -5.86
N GLN A 509 23.57 -27.13 -6.86
CA GLN A 509 24.29 -26.58 -8.01
C GLN A 509 23.42 -25.59 -8.77
N PHE A 510 22.18 -25.94 -9.06
CA PHE A 510 21.21 -25.04 -9.71
C PHE A 510 20.98 -23.76 -8.92
N VAL A 511 20.84 -23.86 -7.59
CA VAL A 511 20.67 -22.71 -6.72
C VAL A 511 21.91 -21.81 -6.76
N MET A 512 23.10 -22.36 -6.75
CA MET A 512 24.34 -21.60 -6.87
C MET A 512 24.41 -20.83 -8.20
N GLU A 513 24.04 -21.47 -9.29
CA GLU A 513 24.11 -20.89 -10.64
C GLU A 513 23.06 -19.80 -10.90
N LYS A 514 21.92 -19.83 -10.21
CA LYS A 514 20.81 -18.91 -10.49
C LYS A 514 20.54 -17.87 -9.39
N TYR A 515 20.83 -18.21 -8.14
CA TYR A 515 20.39 -17.45 -6.97
C TYR A 515 21.54 -17.01 -6.08
N SER A 516 22.81 -17.16 -6.52
CA SER A 516 23.92 -16.69 -5.70
C SER A 516 23.86 -15.17 -5.49
N PRO A 517 24.22 -14.66 -4.30
CA PRO A 517 24.23 -13.23 -4.02
C PRO A 517 25.00 -12.43 -5.07
N GLN A 518 26.12 -12.96 -5.58
CA GLN A 518 26.93 -12.28 -6.59
C GLN A 518 26.18 -12.09 -7.92
N ILE A 519 25.48 -13.13 -8.40
CA ILE A 519 24.67 -13.05 -9.64
C ILE A 519 23.57 -12.02 -9.49
N VAL A 520 22.88 -12.02 -8.34
CA VAL A 520 21.81 -11.07 -8.04
C VAL A 520 22.35 -9.64 -7.93
N ILE A 521 23.48 -9.43 -7.23
CA ILE A 521 24.15 -8.13 -7.13
C ILE A 521 24.55 -7.61 -8.52
N ASP A 522 25.11 -8.46 -9.38
CA ASP A 522 25.54 -8.05 -10.72
C ASP A 522 24.34 -7.68 -11.62
N ALA A 523 23.21 -8.39 -11.47
CA ALA A 523 21.96 -8.01 -12.13
C ALA A 523 21.47 -6.62 -11.65
N TRP A 524 21.49 -6.36 -10.35
CA TRP A 524 21.14 -5.06 -9.79
C TRP A 524 22.09 -3.95 -10.26
N LYS A 525 23.41 -4.18 -10.25
CA LYS A 525 24.41 -3.23 -10.77
C LYS A 525 24.15 -2.88 -12.24
N THR A 526 23.69 -3.85 -13.02
CA THR A 526 23.38 -3.63 -14.44
C THR A 526 22.21 -2.67 -14.63
N ILE A 527 21.12 -2.87 -13.91
CA ILE A 527 19.91 -2.05 -14.09
C ILE A 527 20.01 -0.69 -13.39
N THR A 528 20.86 -0.53 -12.38
CA THR A 528 21.05 0.76 -11.69
C THR A 528 21.99 1.70 -12.41
N LYS A 529 22.83 1.20 -13.33
CA LYS A 529 23.65 2.07 -14.20
C LYS A 529 22.75 2.96 -15.04
N ARG A 530 23.07 4.27 -15.06
CA ARG A 530 22.42 5.18 -15.98
C ARG A 530 22.90 4.90 -17.40
N PRO A 531 22.02 4.91 -18.43
CA PRO A 531 22.47 4.89 -19.81
C PRO A 531 23.41 6.08 -20.01
N THR A 532 24.57 5.83 -20.59
CA THR A 532 25.47 6.92 -20.98
C THR A 532 24.84 7.69 -22.13
N THR A 533 25.20 8.97 -22.29
CA THR A 533 24.73 9.81 -23.42
C THR A 533 25.00 9.17 -24.79
N LEU A 534 25.97 8.28 -24.88
CA LEU A 534 26.26 7.49 -26.09
C LEU A 534 25.22 6.37 -26.35
N ASP A 535 24.67 5.77 -25.29
CA ASP A 535 23.66 4.70 -25.41
C ASP A 535 22.28 5.30 -25.78
N ALA A 536 21.98 6.49 -25.28
CA ALA A 536 20.77 7.24 -25.64
C ALA A 536 20.79 7.67 -27.12
N ALA A 537 21.95 8.01 -27.66
CA ALA A 537 22.09 8.39 -29.08
C ALA A 537 21.93 7.17 -30.03
N LYS A 538 22.31 5.98 -29.61
CA LYS A 538 22.14 4.75 -30.41
C LYS A 538 20.68 4.27 -30.48
N SER A 539 19.87 4.53 -29.45
CA SER A 539 18.44 4.15 -29.45
C SER A 539 17.58 5.05 -30.35
N ILE A 540 18.04 6.26 -30.67
CA ILE A 540 17.36 7.19 -31.60
C ILE A 540 17.71 6.89 -33.04
N GLY A 541 18.85 6.24 -33.31
CA GLY A 541 19.35 5.95 -34.67
C GLY A 541 18.84 4.66 -35.31
N THR A 542 18.03 3.83 -34.62
CA THR A 542 17.49 2.56 -35.15
C THR A 542 15.98 2.57 -35.40
N ALA A 543 15.33 3.73 -35.31
CA ALA A 543 13.92 3.96 -35.67
C ALA A 543 13.81 4.87 -36.91
N GLY A 544 14.61 4.56 -37.95
CA GLY A 544 14.57 5.19 -39.28
C GLY A 544 14.30 4.16 -40.35
#